data_0f9ebc90cf0a498a035f4406e63b165b
#
_entry.id   0f9ebc90cf0a498a035f4406e63b165b
#
_cell.length_a   1.000
_cell.length_b   1.000
_cell.length_c   1.000
_cell.angle_alpha   90.00
_cell.angle_beta   90.00
_cell.angle_gamma   90.00
#
_symmetry.space_group_name_H-M   'P 1'
#
loop_
_entity.id
_entity.type
_entity.pdbx_description
1 polymer ?
#
loop_
_entity_poly.entity_id
_entity_poly.type
_entity_poly.pdbx_seq_one_letter_code
_entity_poly.pdbx_strand_id
1 'polypeptide(L)'
;MAQKKYTQTQQVIDTLRKCGGYATLGNLYHLVDTKSRATKTPNESIRRIVQKSEEIFRIQPGLWALEECRDEVMRKFDIQSKEQESVDKFTHSYFQGLIIEIGNMKHYSTYAPAQDQNHKFLDKPLKDICTTIHIPDFSFDSIKNRARTVDVIWFNERNMPDSFFEVEYSTDIQNSVAKFCDLQDFLVVF
;
A
#
# COMPACT_ATOMS: atom_id res chain seq x y z
N MET A 1 1.43 44.30 4.84
CA MET A 1 1.75 43.07 4.08
C MET A 1 0.78 41.96 4.50
N ALA A 2 -0.11 41.54 3.62
CA ALA A 2 -1.10 40.50 3.97
C ALA A 2 -0.34 39.15 4.14
N GLN A 3 -0.43 38.56 5.33
CA GLN A 3 0.06 37.20 5.58
C GLN A 3 -0.70 36.26 4.64
N LYS A 4 0.03 35.65 3.69
CA LYS A 4 -0.52 34.65 2.76
C LYS A 4 -1.05 33.47 3.63
N LYS A 5 -2.37 33.34 3.70
CA LYS A 5 -3.03 32.32 4.52
C LYS A 5 -2.53 30.94 4.05
N TYR A 6 -1.84 30.22 4.91
CA TYR A 6 -1.30 28.88 4.63
C TYR A 6 -2.44 27.93 4.24
N THR A 7 -2.47 27.48 3.00
CA THR A 7 -3.58 26.70 2.43
C THR A 7 -3.41 25.20 2.70
N GLN A 8 -4.48 24.43 2.60
CA GLN A 8 -4.40 22.96 2.71
C GLN A 8 -3.56 22.36 1.56
N THR A 9 -3.64 22.94 0.36
CA THR A 9 -2.78 22.57 -0.76
C THR A 9 -1.31 22.74 -0.40
N GLN A 10 -0.94 23.88 0.22
CA GLN A 10 0.42 24.12 0.66
C GLN A 10 0.88 23.13 1.72
N GLN A 11 0.01 22.70 2.63
CA GLN A 11 0.33 21.67 3.63
C GLN A 11 0.63 20.33 2.97
N VAL A 12 -0.16 19.92 1.95
CA VAL A 12 0.08 18.68 1.20
C VAL A 12 1.42 18.75 0.46
N ILE A 13 1.71 19.86 -0.24
CA ILE A 13 2.96 20.08 -0.96
C ILE A 13 4.16 20.02 0.00
N ASP A 14 4.10 20.73 1.14
CA ASP A 14 5.18 20.74 2.12
C ASP A 14 5.36 19.36 2.78
N THR A 15 4.28 18.60 2.93
CA THR A 15 4.37 17.21 3.41
C THR A 15 5.07 16.32 2.39
N LEU A 16 4.74 16.45 1.10
CA LEU A 16 5.44 15.74 0.03
C LEU A 16 6.92 16.09 -0.01
N ARG A 17 7.30 17.37 0.15
CA ARG A 17 8.70 17.80 0.26
C ARG A 17 9.43 17.13 1.42
N LYS A 18 8.80 17.09 2.60
CA LYS A 18 9.37 16.41 3.78
C LYS A 18 9.54 14.90 3.58
N CYS A 19 8.72 14.29 2.74
CA CYS A 19 8.81 12.89 2.36
C CYS A 19 9.82 12.60 1.23
N GLY A 20 10.60 13.58 0.80
CA GLY A 20 11.56 13.39 -0.29
C GLY A 20 10.95 13.53 -1.69
N GLY A 21 9.87 14.31 -1.82
CA GLY A 21 9.24 14.65 -3.09
C GLY A 21 8.10 13.72 -3.53
N TYR A 22 7.87 12.61 -2.84
CA TYR A 22 6.78 11.66 -3.15
C TYR A 22 6.23 10.99 -1.88
N ALA A 23 4.98 10.56 -1.94
CA ALA A 23 4.36 9.78 -0.87
C ALA A 23 3.15 8.98 -1.37
N THR A 24 2.80 7.91 -0.64
CA THR A 24 1.51 7.27 -0.84
C THR A 24 0.37 8.14 -0.30
N LEU A 25 -0.83 7.91 -0.82
CA LEU A 25 -2.02 8.59 -0.33
C LEU A 25 -2.26 8.28 1.16
N GLY A 26 -1.96 7.04 1.59
CA GLY A 26 -2.00 6.61 2.98
C GLY A 26 -1.07 7.44 3.86
N ASN A 27 0.20 7.58 3.48
CA ASN A 27 1.17 8.43 4.19
C ASN A 27 0.70 9.89 4.30
N LEU A 28 0.11 10.44 3.23
CA LEU A 28 -0.41 11.81 3.27
C LEU A 28 -1.57 11.95 4.26
N TYR A 29 -2.45 10.95 4.38
CA TYR A 29 -3.54 10.98 5.36
C TYR A 29 -3.04 11.01 6.80
N HIS A 30 -1.91 10.36 7.09
CA HIS A 30 -1.31 10.33 8.42
C HIS A 30 -0.46 11.57 8.73
N LEU A 31 0.26 12.09 7.74
CA LEU A 31 1.28 13.13 7.96
C LEU A 31 0.77 14.55 7.79
N VAL A 32 -0.29 14.76 7.00
CA VAL A 32 -0.88 16.09 6.82
C VAL A 32 -1.66 16.48 8.06
N ASP A 33 -1.29 17.59 8.71
CA ASP A 33 -2.03 18.09 9.87
C ASP A 33 -3.42 18.58 9.47
N THR A 34 -4.42 17.75 9.75
CA THR A 34 -5.83 18.05 9.50
C THR A 34 -6.56 18.57 10.74
N LYS A 35 -5.93 18.50 11.94
CA LYS A 35 -6.54 18.85 13.23
C LYS A 35 -6.78 20.35 13.37
N SER A 36 -6.00 21.16 12.68
CA SER A 36 -6.13 22.63 12.71
C SER A 36 -7.33 23.16 11.92
N ARG A 37 -8.11 22.31 11.26
CA ARG A 37 -9.24 22.72 10.42
C ARG A 37 -10.45 21.80 10.62
N ALA A 38 -11.61 22.42 10.85
CA ALA A 38 -12.89 21.75 11.01
C ALA A 38 -13.46 21.22 9.67
N THR A 39 -12.73 20.36 8.96
CA THR A 39 -13.24 19.65 7.79
C THR A 39 -13.81 18.30 8.21
N LYS A 40 -15.06 18.04 7.84
CA LYS A 40 -15.76 16.78 8.15
C LYS A 40 -15.12 15.56 7.45
N THR A 41 -14.42 15.77 6.31
CA THR A 41 -13.82 14.72 5.47
C THR A 41 -12.39 15.10 5.05
N PRO A 42 -11.41 15.06 5.99
CA PRO A 42 -10.05 15.49 5.70
C PRO A 42 -9.37 14.64 4.62
N ASN A 43 -9.57 13.33 4.60
CA ASN A 43 -8.96 12.43 3.63
C ASN A 43 -9.45 12.70 2.20
N GLU A 44 -10.75 12.97 2.02
CA GLU A 44 -11.32 13.34 0.72
C GLU A 44 -10.75 14.67 0.21
N SER A 45 -10.54 15.61 1.12
CA SER A 45 -9.91 16.90 0.78
C SER A 45 -8.47 16.71 0.29
N ILE A 46 -7.66 15.90 0.97
CA ILE A 46 -6.29 15.57 0.55
C ILE A 46 -6.31 14.86 -0.82
N ARG A 47 -7.18 13.85 -0.98
CA ARG A 47 -7.34 13.14 -2.26
C ARG A 47 -7.68 14.09 -3.41
N ARG A 48 -8.59 15.03 -3.18
CA ARG A 48 -8.97 16.03 -4.19
C ARG A 48 -7.81 16.97 -4.53
N ILE A 49 -6.99 17.35 -3.54
CA ILE A 49 -5.83 18.22 -3.74
C ILE A 49 -4.81 17.53 -4.65
N VAL A 50 -4.39 16.30 -4.33
CA VAL A 50 -3.38 15.58 -5.15
C VAL A 50 -3.88 15.30 -6.56
N GLN A 51 -5.19 15.18 -6.76
CA GLN A 51 -5.78 14.96 -8.10
C GLN A 51 -5.93 16.22 -8.94
N LYS A 52 -6.00 17.40 -8.31
CA LYS A 52 -6.31 18.68 -9.01
C LYS A 52 -5.13 19.66 -9.04
N SER A 53 -4.11 19.46 -8.22
CA SER A 53 -2.97 20.36 -8.19
C SER A 53 -2.07 20.13 -9.39
N GLU A 54 -1.71 21.20 -10.09
CA GLU A 54 -0.73 21.16 -11.18
C GLU A 54 0.71 20.93 -10.69
N GLU A 55 0.96 21.15 -9.40
CA GLU A 55 2.26 20.92 -8.75
C GLU A 55 2.48 19.47 -8.33
N ILE A 56 1.48 18.59 -8.51
CA ILE A 56 1.50 17.19 -8.07
C ILE A 56 1.09 16.30 -9.22
N PHE A 57 1.87 15.25 -9.48
CA PHE A 57 1.52 14.24 -10.47
C PHE A 57 1.41 12.86 -9.85
N ARG A 58 0.71 11.98 -10.54
CA ARG A 58 0.54 10.59 -10.15
C ARG A 58 1.61 9.73 -10.81
N ILE A 59 2.39 9.00 -10.00
CA ILE A 59 3.37 8.02 -10.48
C ILE A 59 2.66 6.70 -10.80
N GLN A 60 1.94 6.18 -9.82
CA GLN A 60 1.18 4.93 -9.90
C GLN A 60 -0.12 5.04 -9.07
N PRO A 61 -1.04 4.08 -9.13
CA PRO A 61 -2.21 4.08 -8.26
C PRO A 61 -1.82 4.26 -6.79
N GLY A 62 -2.33 5.30 -6.14
CA GLY A 62 -2.05 5.59 -4.74
C GLY A 62 -0.71 6.29 -4.45
N LEU A 63 0.19 6.47 -5.42
CA LEU A 63 1.49 7.12 -5.27
C LEU A 63 1.55 8.45 -6.02
N TRP A 64 1.91 9.51 -5.31
CA TRP A 64 1.91 10.88 -5.80
C TRP A 64 3.26 11.54 -5.55
N ALA A 65 3.69 12.41 -6.45
CA ALA A 65 4.94 13.15 -6.33
C ALA A 65 4.77 14.61 -6.75
N LEU A 66 5.73 15.43 -6.31
CA LEU A 66 5.84 16.81 -6.74
C LEU A 66 6.38 16.89 -8.16
N GLU A 67 5.79 17.77 -8.96
CA GLU A 67 6.24 18.03 -10.34
C GLU A 67 7.70 18.47 -10.40
N GLU A 68 8.15 19.27 -9.43
CA GLU A 68 9.55 19.71 -9.31
C GLU A 68 10.56 18.57 -9.11
N CYS A 69 10.12 17.40 -8.62
CA CYS A 69 10.94 16.21 -8.38
C CYS A 69 10.76 15.13 -9.45
N ARG A 70 10.03 15.40 -10.54
CA ARG A 70 9.62 14.40 -11.55
C ARG A 70 10.79 13.55 -12.04
N ASP A 71 11.86 14.18 -12.54
CA ASP A 71 12.98 13.45 -13.14
C ASP A 71 13.75 12.58 -12.14
N GLU A 72 13.87 13.03 -10.89
CA GLU A 72 14.52 12.29 -9.82
C GLU A 72 13.68 11.09 -9.39
N VAL A 73 12.39 11.33 -9.19
CA VAL A 73 11.43 10.30 -8.78
C VAL A 73 11.27 9.25 -9.87
N MET A 74 11.14 9.64 -11.13
CA MET A 74 11.03 8.71 -12.26
C MET A 74 12.27 7.83 -12.41
N ARG A 75 13.47 8.39 -12.18
CA ARG A 75 14.73 7.61 -12.16
C ARG A 75 14.79 6.67 -10.95
N LYS A 76 14.37 7.13 -9.77
CA LYS A 76 14.41 6.33 -8.54
C LYS A 76 13.52 5.08 -8.64
N PHE A 77 12.37 5.21 -9.25
CA PHE A 77 11.44 4.10 -9.44
C PHE A 77 11.69 3.29 -10.71
N ASP A 78 12.76 3.62 -11.45
CA ASP A 78 13.22 2.91 -12.65
C ASP A 78 12.09 2.62 -13.66
N ILE A 79 11.14 3.55 -13.78
CA ILE A 79 9.97 3.44 -14.65
C ILE A 79 10.39 3.40 -16.15
N GLN A 80 11.69 3.54 -16.41
CA GLN A 80 12.28 3.45 -17.75
C GLN A 80 13.20 2.23 -17.94
N SER A 81 13.33 1.34 -16.95
CA SER A 81 14.21 0.19 -17.08
C SER A 81 13.66 -0.85 -18.05
N LYS A 82 14.55 -1.35 -18.88
CA LYS A 82 14.24 -2.18 -20.06
C LYS A 82 14.06 -3.67 -19.74
N GLU A 83 14.14 -4.08 -18.49
CA GLU A 83 14.01 -5.47 -18.10
C GLU A 83 12.60 -5.75 -17.52
N GLN A 84 11.77 -6.41 -18.32
CA GLN A 84 10.39 -6.73 -17.98
C GLN A 84 10.27 -7.41 -16.61
N GLU A 85 11.17 -8.33 -16.30
CA GLU A 85 11.15 -9.08 -15.04
C GLU A 85 11.37 -8.19 -13.79
N SER A 86 12.22 -7.17 -13.88
CA SER A 86 12.44 -6.23 -12.78
C SER A 86 11.26 -5.29 -12.58
N VAL A 87 10.61 -4.89 -13.68
CA VAL A 87 9.38 -4.10 -13.65
C VAL A 87 8.24 -4.90 -13.04
N ASP A 88 8.10 -6.16 -13.41
CA ASP A 88 7.03 -7.04 -12.91
C ASP A 88 7.20 -7.29 -11.40
N LYS A 89 8.41 -7.59 -10.92
CA LYS A 89 8.71 -7.76 -9.48
C LYS A 89 8.48 -6.47 -8.69
N PHE A 90 8.93 -5.33 -9.21
CA PHE A 90 8.68 -4.04 -8.58
C PHE A 90 7.18 -3.77 -8.50
N THR A 91 6.45 -4.03 -9.56
CA THR A 91 5.01 -3.78 -9.61
C THR A 91 4.25 -4.70 -8.67
N HIS A 92 4.63 -5.98 -8.58
CA HIS A 92 4.02 -6.95 -7.66
C HIS A 92 4.19 -6.49 -6.20
N SER A 93 5.42 -6.29 -5.74
CA SER A 93 5.70 -5.86 -4.36
C SER A 93 5.11 -4.47 -4.04
N TYR A 94 4.98 -3.61 -5.05
CA TYR A 94 4.31 -2.32 -4.88
C TYR A 94 2.82 -2.49 -4.54
N PHE A 95 2.09 -3.35 -5.26
CA PHE A 95 0.68 -3.59 -4.97
C PHE A 95 0.48 -4.39 -3.68
N GLN A 96 1.35 -5.35 -3.36
CA GLN A 96 1.36 -5.99 -2.04
C GLN A 96 1.48 -4.93 -0.93
N GLY A 97 2.45 -4.02 -1.04
CA GLY A 97 2.66 -2.95 -0.07
C GLY A 97 1.47 -2.01 0.07
N LEU A 98 0.80 -1.65 -1.03
CA LEU A 98 -0.43 -0.86 -0.97
C LEU A 98 -1.55 -1.58 -0.23
N ILE A 99 -1.74 -2.87 -0.48
CA ILE A 99 -2.77 -3.68 0.19
C ILE A 99 -2.46 -3.75 1.69
N ILE A 100 -1.19 -3.94 2.08
CA ILE A 100 -0.74 -3.92 3.47
C ILE A 100 -1.04 -2.57 4.12
N GLU A 101 -0.67 -1.44 3.49
CA GLU A 101 -0.97 -0.11 4.02
C GLU A 101 -2.47 0.11 4.23
N ILE A 102 -3.31 -0.30 3.28
CA ILE A 102 -4.76 -0.19 3.40
C ILE A 102 -5.28 -1.03 4.58
N GLY A 103 -4.76 -2.24 4.76
CA GLY A 103 -5.09 -3.10 5.89
C GLY A 103 -4.74 -2.46 7.23
N ASN A 104 -3.53 -1.93 7.34
CA ASN A 104 -3.06 -1.21 8.53
C ASN A 104 -3.95 0.02 8.84
N MET A 105 -4.33 0.78 7.83
CA MET A 105 -5.24 1.92 7.99
C MET A 105 -6.63 1.52 8.47
N LYS A 106 -7.06 0.31 8.13
CA LYS A 106 -8.34 -0.28 8.55
C LYS A 106 -8.24 -1.04 9.88
N HIS A 107 -7.07 -0.98 10.55
CA HIS A 107 -6.80 -1.65 11.83
C HIS A 107 -6.80 -3.18 11.77
N TYR A 108 -6.54 -3.77 10.60
CA TYR A 108 -6.26 -5.18 10.47
C TYR A 108 -4.80 -5.49 10.81
N SER A 109 -4.54 -6.69 11.33
CA SER A 109 -3.19 -7.24 11.32
C SER A 109 -2.87 -7.76 9.92
N THR A 110 -1.72 -7.34 9.36
CA THR A 110 -1.34 -7.62 7.98
C THR A 110 -0.13 -8.53 7.91
N TYR A 111 -0.15 -9.46 6.97
CA TYR A 111 0.90 -10.45 6.74
C TYR A 111 1.26 -10.52 5.25
N ALA A 112 2.54 -10.72 4.96
CA ALA A 112 3.04 -11.11 3.64
C ALA A 112 3.90 -12.38 3.75
N PRO A 113 3.97 -13.23 2.68
CA PRO A 113 4.73 -14.47 2.69
C PRO A 113 6.21 -14.24 2.96
N ALA A 114 6.85 -15.19 3.67
CA ALA A 114 8.26 -15.07 4.07
C ALA A 114 9.20 -14.81 2.87
N GLN A 115 8.90 -15.36 1.70
CA GLN A 115 9.66 -15.16 0.47
C GLN A 115 9.62 -13.70 -0.02
N ASP A 116 8.52 -12.98 0.23
CA ASP A 116 8.29 -11.61 -0.25
C ASP A 116 8.65 -10.56 0.80
N GLN A 117 8.79 -10.94 2.07
CA GLN A 117 9.02 -10.03 3.19
C GLN A 117 10.24 -9.09 3.01
N ASN A 118 11.24 -9.50 2.25
CA ASN A 118 12.41 -8.69 1.93
C ASN A 118 12.24 -7.85 0.64
N HIS A 119 11.20 -8.05 -0.14
CA HIS A 119 10.89 -7.20 -1.29
C HIS A 119 10.55 -5.79 -0.83
N LYS A 120 10.92 -4.81 -1.65
CA LYS A 120 10.75 -3.41 -1.28
C LYS A 120 9.40 -2.88 -1.76
N PHE A 121 8.71 -2.22 -0.84
CA PHE A 121 7.65 -1.29 -1.11
C PHE A 121 8.19 0.12 -0.87
N LEU A 122 8.38 0.89 -1.94
CA LEU A 122 9.11 2.15 -1.90
C LEU A 122 10.53 1.95 -1.34
N ASP A 123 10.82 2.51 -0.18
CA ASP A 123 12.13 2.44 0.46
C ASP A 123 12.21 1.41 1.60
N LYS A 124 11.10 0.75 1.95
CA LYS A 124 11.02 -0.19 3.07
C LYS A 124 10.74 -1.61 2.60
N PRO A 125 11.34 -2.63 3.21
CA PRO A 125 10.93 -4.00 2.96
C PRO A 125 9.51 -4.25 3.48
N LEU A 126 8.77 -5.17 2.85
CA LEU A 126 7.38 -5.49 3.23
C LEU A 126 7.26 -5.90 4.70
N LYS A 127 8.25 -6.63 5.25
CA LYS A 127 8.28 -7.02 6.67
C LYS A 127 8.22 -5.84 7.64
N ASP A 128 8.73 -4.66 7.23
CA ASP A 128 8.77 -3.47 8.10
C ASP A 128 7.44 -2.70 8.07
N ILE A 129 6.57 -3.00 7.11
CA ILE A 129 5.22 -2.42 7.01
C ILE A 129 4.13 -3.40 7.42
N CYS A 130 4.38 -4.71 7.40
CA CYS A 130 3.49 -5.71 7.97
C CYS A 130 3.39 -5.53 9.49
N THR A 131 2.22 -5.78 10.06
CA THR A 131 2.03 -5.80 11.51
C THR A 131 2.39 -7.14 12.12
N THR A 132 2.38 -8.21 11.34
CA THR A 132 2.89 -9.53 11.74
C THR A 132 3.76 -10.14 10.65
N ILE A 133 4.89 -10.75 11.06
CA ILE A 133 5.81 -11.47 10.17
C ILE A 133 5.57 -12.99 10.18
N HIS A 134 4.79 -13.46 11.13
CA HIS A 134 4.39 -14.85 11.24
C HIS A 134 2.87 -14.98 11.12
N ILE A 135 2.44 -16.01 10.41
CA ILE A 135 1.01 -16.28 10.30
C ILE A 135 0.45 -16.72 11.65
N PRO A 136 -0.65 -16.13 12.13
CA PRO A 136 -1.29 -16.55 13.37
C PRO A 136 -1.76 -18.00 13.34
N ASP A 137 -1.97 -18.58 14.50
CA ASP A 137 -2.43 -19.97 14.66
C ASP A 137 -3.97 -20.02 14.60
N PHE A 138 -4.54 -19.88 13.39
CA PHE A 138 -5.99 -19.76 13.16
C PHE A 138 -6.66 -21.06 12.71
N SER A 139 -5.89 -22.07 12.27
CA SER A 139 -6.44 -23.31 11.70
C SER A 139 -5.42 -24.45 11.71
N PHE A 140 -5.77 -25.59 11.11
CA PHE A 140 -4.86 -26.71 10.92
C PHE A 140 -3.63 -26.35 10.09
N ASP A 141 -2.52 -27.08 10.28
CA ASP A 141 -1.25 -26.80 9.60
C ASP A 141 -1.34 -26.85 8.08
N SER A 142 -2.13 -27.76 7.52
CA SER A 142 -2.36 -27.83 6.07
C SER A 142 -2.93 -26.53 5.51
N ILE A 143 -3.88 -25.94 6.19
CA ILE A 143 -4.54 -24.68 5.81
C ILE A 143 -3.60 -23.51 6.00
N LYS A 144 -2.91 -23.46 7.15
CA LYS A 144 -1.89 -22.42 7.39
C LYS A 144 -0.77 -22.46 6.36
N ASN A 145 -0.34 -23.66 5.96
CA ASN A 145 0.67 -23.82 4.91
C ASN A 145 0.17 -23.29 3.57
N ARG A 146 -1.10 -23.53 3.23
CA ARG A 146 -1.69 -22.95 2.02
C ARG A 146 -1.80 -21.42 2.13
N ALA A 147 -2.28 -20.90 3.24
CA ALA A 147 -2.39 -19.47 3.50
C ALA A 147 -1.02 -18.74 3.44
N ARG A 148 0.07 -19.39 3.89
CA ARG A 148 1.43 -18.83 3.79
C ARG A 148 1.89 -18.52 2.37
N THR A 149 1.22 -19.02 1.35
CA THR A 149 1.54 -18.76 -0.06
C THR A 149 0.70 -17.64 -0.68
N VAL A 150 -0.20 -17.03 0.08
CA VAL A 150 -1.05 -15.91 -0.37
C VAL A 150 -0.28 -14.58 -0.21
N ASP A 151 -0.36 -13.73 -1.22
CA ASP A 151 0.45 -12.50 -1.30
C ASP A 151 0.23 -11.51 -0.16
N VAL A 152 -1.02 -11.32 0.28
CA VAL A 152 -1.35 -10.53 1.48
C VAL A 152 -2.55 -11.12 2.19
N ILE A 153 -2.48 -11.19 3.52
CA ILE A 153 -3.60 -11.60 4.37
C ILE A 153 -3.87 -10.49 5.40
N TRP A 154 -5.12 -10.19 5.59
CA TRP A 154 -5.59 -9.36 6.70
C TRP A 154 -6.21 -10.25 7.77
N PHE A 155 -5.82 -10.05 9.03
CA PHE A 155 -6.38 -10.72 10.18
C PHE A 155 -7.14 -9.73 11.04
N ASN A 156 -8.27 -10.15 11.57
CA ASN A 156 -9.05 -9.37 12.53
C ASN A 156 -8.41 -9.39 13.94
N GLU A 157 -9.01 -8.68 14.89
CA GLU A 157 -8.55 -8.59 16.29
C GLU A 157 -8.44 -9.95 17.01
N ARG A 158 -9.14 -10.98 16.53
CA ARG A 158 -9.09 -12.35 17.07
C ARG A 158 -8.05 -13.23 16.36
N ASN A 159 -7.18 -12.65 15.55
CA ASN A 159 -6.20 -13.35 14.73
C ASN A 159 -6.82 -14.35 13.72
N MET A 160 -8.08 -14.15 13.35
CA MET A 160 -8.73 -14.93 12.30
C MET A 160 -8.56 -14.21 10.96
N PRO A 161 -8.30 -14.93 9.86
CA PRO A 161 -8.26 -14.34 8.54
C PRO A 161 -9.59 -13.66 8.22
N ASP A 162 -9.53 -12.42 7.76
CA ASP A 162 -10.68 -11.65 7.29
C ASP A 162 -10.68 -11.57 5.76
N SER A 163 -9.51 -11.33 5.18
CA SER A 163 -9.38 -11.14 3.73
C SER A 163 -8.06 -11.71 3.23
N PHE A 164 -8.12 -12.37 2.06
CA PHE A 164 -6.98 -12.87 1.31
C PHE A 164 -6.85 -12.11 0.00
N PHE A 165 -5.63 -11.78 -0.40
CA PHE A 165 -5.33 -11.02 -1.62
C PHE A 165 -4.22 -11.69 -2.40
N GLU A 166 -4.42 -11.81 -3.71
CA GLU A 166 -3.41 -12.19 -4.71
C GLU A 166 -3.20 -11.02 -5.66
N VAL A 167 -1.96 -10.74 -5.99
CA VAL A 167 -1.55 -9.70 -6.92
C VAL A 167 -1.12 -10.37 -8.21
N GLU A 168 -2.03 -10.48 -9.15
CA GLU A 168 -1.76 -11.13 -10.42
C GLU A 168 -1.52 -10.12 -11.55
N TYR A 169 -0.43 -10.31 -12.24
CA TYR A 169 -0.02 -9.52 -13.40
C TYR A 169 -0.14 -10.27 -14.72
N SER A 170 -0.23 -11.59 -14.65
CA SER A 170 -0.13 -12.46 -15.79
C SER A 170 -1.31 -13.44 -15.91
N THR A 171 -1.12 -14.46 -16.70
CA THR A 171 -2.11 -15.45 -17.07
C THR A 171 -2.42 -16.50 -16.00
N ASP A 172 -1.86 -16.39 -14.79
CA ASP A 172 -1.96 -17.43 -13.76
C ASP A 172 -3.12 -17.23 -12.75
N ILE A 173 -4.16 -16.53 -13.18
CA ILE A 173 -5.39 -16.31 -12.40
C ILE A 173 -5.99 -17.65 -11.90
N GLN A 174 -5.81 -18.74 -12.64
CA GLN A 174 -6.34 -20.05 -12.26
C GLN A 174 -5.70 -20.56 -10.95
N ASN A 175 -4.39 -20.38 -10.76
CA ASN A 175 -3.70 -20.76 -9.53
C ASN A 175 -4.17 -19.92 -8.33
N SER A 176 -4.37 -18.63 -8.52
CA SER A 176 -4.87 -17.73 -7.48
C SER A 176 -6.29 -18.09 -7.06
N VAL A 177 -7.16 -18.38 -8.03
CA VAL A 177 -8.53 -18.88 -7.75
C VAL A 177 -8.49 -20.23 -7.03
N ALA A 178 -7.61 -21.17 -7.45
CA ALA A 178 -7.47 -22.45 -6.77
C ALA A 178 -7.03 -22.30 -5.31
N LYS A 179 -6.09 -21.39 -5.02
CA LYS A 179 -5.70 -21.06 -3.63
C LYS A 179 -6.90 -20.59 -2.79
N PHE A 180 -7.74 -19.72 -3.36
CA PHE A 180 -8.92 -19.22 -2.66
C PHE A 180 -9.97 -20.30 -2.44
N CYS A 181 -10.19 -21.18 -3.41
CA CYS A 181 -11.07 -22.33 -3.25
C CYS A 181 -10.59 -23.25 -2.12
N ASP A 182 -9.30 -23.61 -2.12
CA ASP A 182 -8.71 -24.44 -1.07
C ASP A 182 -8.88 -23.81 0.33
N LEU A 183 -8.76 -22.49 0.44
CA LEU A 183 -8.90 -21.77 1.70
C LEU A 183 -10.37 -21.61 2.11
N GLN A 184 -11.28 -21.40 1.16
CA GLN A 184 -12.71 -21.25 1.40
C GLN A 184 -13.34 -22.52 1.94
N ASP A 185 -12.96 -23.68 1.42
CA ASP A 185 -13.49 -24.99 1.85
C ASP A 185 -13.23 -25.27 3.34
N PHE A 186 -12.25 -24.61 3.94
CA PHE A 186 -11.84 -24.77 5.32
C PHE A 186 -12.21 -23.59 6.23
N LEU A 187 -12.59 -22.46 5.66
CA LEU A 187 -13.15 -21.34 6.40
C LEU A 187 -14.68 -21.50 6.46
N VAL A 188 -15.13 -22.47 7.25
CA VAL A 188 -16.57 -22.61 7.49
C VAL A 188 -17.04 -21.36 8.23
N VAL A 189 -17.74 -20.50 7.49
CA VAL A 189 -18.46 -19.37 8.07
C VAL A 189 -19.69 -19.92 8.78
N PHE A 190 -19.68 -19.90 10.11
CA PHE A 190 -20.86 -20.10 10.93
C PHE A 190 -21.61 -18.80 11.10
#